data_467e3bb720c7f52fe2629f5bfaef52e8
#
_entry.id   467e3bb720c7f52fe2629f5bfaef52e8
#
_cell.length_a   1.000
_cell.length_b   1.000
_cell.length_c   1.000
_cell.angle_alpha   90.00
_cell.angle_beta   90.00
_cell.angle_gamma   90.00
#
_symmetry.space_group_name_H-M   'P 1'
#
loop_
_entity.id
_entity.type
_entity.pdbx_description
1 polymer ?
#
loop_
_entity_poly.entity_id
_entity_poly.type
_entity_poly.pdbx_seq_one_letter_code
_entity_poly.pdbx_strand_id
1 'polypeptide(L)'
;ETVIPLLNVPPADLLAYDDALVPAPRHAFLRGWVGQPGATALALAEDGRIAGYVVARPCRVGYKIGPLFADDAPRAETLLRAVAAELPAGATVYLDTPGANSAAHDLARRYHMTPGFQTARMYRTTSSSVIAPPLDRWFGVTSFELG
;
A
#
# COMPACT_ATOMS: atom_id res chain seq x y z
N GLU A 1 16.95 -8.29 -4.70
CA GLU A 1 15.67 -7.91 -4.09
C GLU A 1 15.82 -7.95 -2.57
N THR A 2 15.60 -6.83 -1.89
CA THR A 2 15.80 -6.73 -0.43
C THR A 2 14.71 -5.86 0.18
N VAL A 3 14.08 -6.35 1.26
CA VAL A 3 13.15 -5.55 2.06
C VAL A 3 13.94 -4.73 3.07
N ILE A 4 13.68 -3.43 3.09
CA ILE A 4 14.35 -2.47 3.98
C ILE A 4 13.33 -1.58 4.68
N PRO A 5 13.63 -1.01 5.86
CA PRO A 5 12.82 0.04 6.44
C PRO A 5 12.66 1.20 5.47
N LEU A 6 11.44 1.70 5.30
CA LEU A 6 11.15 2.79 4.35
C LEU A 6 11.90 4.08 4.68
N LEU A 7 12.26 4.29 5.94
CA LEU A 7 13.09 5.41 6.39
C LEU A 7 14.53 5.39 5.83
N ASN A 8 14.99 4.23 5.34
CA ASN A 8 16.31 4.08 4.72
C ASN A 8 16.27 4.39 3.21
N VAL A 9 15.10 4.61 2.65
CA VAL A 9 14.92 5.02 1.25
C VAL A 9 15.08 6.52 1.14
N PRO A 10 15.84 7.04 0.15
CA PRO A 10 15.88 8.47 -0.11
C PRO A 10 14.47 9.03 -0.32
N PRO A 11 14.08 10.12 0.37
CA PRO A 11 12.72 10.66 0.25
C PRO A 11 12.29 10.97 -1.19
N ALA A 12 13.22 11.42 -2.03
CA ALA A 12 12.95 11.71 -3.43
C ALA A 12 12.52 10.46 -4.21
N ASP A 13 13.12 9.30 -3.93
CA ASP A 13 12.80 8.04 -4.61
C ASP A 13 11.42 7.52 -4.20
N LEU A 14 11.08 7.62 -2.91
CA LEU A 14 9.74 7.29 -2.43
C LEU A 14 8.68 8.19 -3.07
N LEU A 15 8.92 9.50 -3.09
CA LEU A 15 7.98 10.46 -3.68
C LEU A 15 7.79 10.20 -5.17
N ALA A 16 8.88 9.96 -5.91
CA ALA A 16 8.79 9.65 -7.34
C ALA A 16 8.02 8.35 -7.61
N TYR A 17 8.22 7.33 -6.77
CA TYR A 17 7.49 6.08 -6.88
C TYR A 17 5.99 6.27 -6.61
N ASP A 18 5.63 6.98 -5.53
CA ASP A 18 4.23 7.26 -5.18
C ASP A 18 3.54 8.14 -6.24
N ASP A 19 4.21 9.18 -6.75
CA ASP A 19 3.67 10.08 -7.79
C ASP A 19 3.34 9.33 -9.10
N ALA A 20 4.07 8.25 -9.40
CA ALA A 20 3.76 7.40 -10.57
C ALA A 20 2.50 6.54 -10.37
N LEU A 21 2.02 6.40 -9.14
CA LEU A 21 0.90 5.51 -8.79
C LEU A 21 -0.37 6.27 -8.44
N VAL A 22 -0.27 7.46 -7.88
CA VAL A 22 -1.44 8.23 -7.43
C VAL A 22 -1.80 9.34 -8.41
N PRO A 23 -3.09 9.71 -8.55
CA PRO A 23 -3.52 10.71 -9.55
C PRO A 23 -2.99 12.11 -9.32
N ALA A 24 -2.56 12.44 -8.11
CA ALA A 24 -2.04 13.75 -7.75
C ALA A 24 -0.94 13.63 -6.68
N PRO A 25 0.11 14.47 -6.75
CA PRO A 25 1.17 14.48 -5.74
C PRO A 25 0.60 14.71 -4.33
N ARG A 26 1.10 13.92 -3.37
CA ARG A 26 0.65 13.96 -1.96
C ARG A 26 1.84 13.95 -0.99
N HIS A 27 2.90 14.64 -1.33
CA HIS A 27 4.20 14.56 -0.65
C HIS A 27 4.14 14.87 0.86
N ALA A 28 3.43 15.93 1.26
CA ALA A 28 3.30 16.29 2.68
C ALA A 28 2.52 15.21 3.46
N PHE A 29 1.44 14.69 2.86
CA PHE A 29 0.67 13.60 3.41
C PHE A 29 1.53 12.34 3.57
N LEU A 30 2.24 11.94 2.51
CA LEU A 30 3.03 10.69 2.52
C LEU A 30 4.11 10.69 3.59
N ARG A 31 4.82 11.82 3.78
CA ARG A 31 5.81 11.96 4.85
C ARG A 31 5.21 11.73 6.24
N GLY A 32 4.05 12.31 6.51
CA GLY A 32 3.33 12.08 7.77
C GLY A 32 2.81 10.65 7.91
N TRP A 33 2.35 10.07 6.80
CA TRP A 33 1.77 8.72 6.78
C TRP A 33 2.79 7.64 7.11
N VAL A 34 3.96 7.69 6.49
CA VAL A 34 5.03 6.68 6.71
C VAL A 34 5.74 6.84 8.06
N GLY A 35 5.72 8.05 8.62
CA GLY A 35 6.35 8.37 9.91
C GLY A 35 5.40 8.39 11.10
N GLN A 36 4.12 8.00 10.94
CA GLN A 36 3.16 8.07 12.04
C GLN A 36 3.52 7.11 13.18
N PRO A 37 3.22 7.49 14.46
CA PRO A 37 3.57 6.66 15.61
C PRO A 37 2.97 5.25 15.53
N GLY A 38 3.81 4.24 15.81
CA GLY A 38 3.40 2.83 15.81
C GLY A 38 3.23 2.21 14.42
N ALA A 39 3.46 2.95 13.33
CA ALA A 39 3.44 2.37 12.00
C ALA A 39 4.74 1.61 11.71
N THR A 40 4.61 0.51 10.98
CA THR A 40 5.70 -0.20 10.31
C THR A 40 5.64 0.12 8.83
N ALA A 41 6.71 0.70 8.29
CA ALA A 41 6.79 1.07 6.88
C ALA A 41 8.03 0.42 6.25
N LEU A 42 7.83 -0.37 5.21
CA LEU A 42 8.86 -1.13 4.51
C LEU A 42 8.85 -0.84 3.01
N ALA A 43 10.00 -0.90 2.39
CA ALA A 43 10.17 -0.85 0.94
C ALA A 43 10.86 -2.11 0.43
N LEU A 44 10.54 -2.49 -0.80
CA LEU A 44 11.27 -3.48 -1.56
C LEU A 44 12.22 -2.75 -2.50
N ALA A 45 13.51 -2.92 -2.25
CA ALA A 45 14.57 -2.36 -3.08
C ALA A 45 15.10 -3.42 -4.05
N GLU A 46 15.23 -3.05 -5.31
CA GLU A 46 15.76 -3.88 -6.39
C GLU A 46 16.59 -3.03 -7.33
N ASP A 47 17.83 -3.44 -7.58
CA ASP A 47 18.76 -2.74 -8.50
C ASP A 47 18.88 -1.23 -8.23
N GLY A 48 18.91 -0.85 -6.94
CA GLY A 48 19.06 0.55 -6.51
C GLY A 48 17.80 1.41 -6.64
N ARG A 49 16.63 0.83 -6.91
CA ARG A 49 15.33 1.53 -7.01
C ARG A 49 14.27 0.86 -6.13
N ILE A 50 13.17 1.56 -5.90
CA ILE A 50 12.00 0.99 -5.23
C ILE A 50 11.18 0.19 -6.25
N ALA A 51 10.81 -1.04 -5.89
CA ALA A 51 9.89 -1.91 -6.63
C ALA A 51 8.54 -2.09 -5.90
N GLY A 52 8.39 -1.46 -4.74
CA GLY A 52 7.18 -1.45 -3.96
C GLY A 52 7.39 -0.91 -2.55
N TYR A 53 6.31 -0.54 -1.89
CA TYR A 53 6.33 -0.19 -0.47
C TYR A 53 5.01 -0.53 0.21
N VAL A 54 5.07 -0.69 1.53
CA VAL A 54 3.92 -1.03 2.37
C VAL A 54 3.98 -0.25 3.69
N VAL A 55 2.82 0.13 4.19
CA VAL A 55 2.66 0.69 5.53
C VAL A 55 1.62 -0.11 6.29
N ALA A 56 1.98 -0.61 7.47
CA ALA A 56 1.04 -1.14 8.44
C ALA A 56 0.94 -0.16 9.61
N ARG A 57 -0.26 0.19 9.99
CA ARG A 57 -0.53 1.11 11.11
C ARG A 57 -1.48 0.51 12.10
N PRO A 58 -1.32 0.78 13.41
CA PRO A 58 -2.29 0.36 14.41
C PRO A 58 -3.65 1.01 14.14
N CYS A 59 -4.72 0.27 14.38
CA CYS A 59 -6.08 0.76 14.35
C CYS A 59 -6.81 0.34 15.63
N ARG A 60 -8.10 0.60 15.72
CA ARG A 60 -8.86 0.31 16.95
C ARG A 60 -8.70 -1.13 17.43
N VAL A 61 -8.66 -2.09 16.49
CA VAL A 61 -8.39 -3.51 16.79
C VAL A 61 -7.44 -4.03 15.72
N GLY A 62 -6.21 -4.33 16.09
CA GLY A 62 -5.20 -4.86 15.17
C GLY A 62 -4.52 -3.80 14.31
N TYR A 63 -4.21 -4.14 13.07
CA TYR A 63 -3.42 -3.33 12.15
C TYR A 63 -4.07 -3.23 10.79
N LYS A 64 -4.04 -2.06 10.20
CA LYS A 64 -4.47 -1.82 8.83
C LYS A 64 -3.27 -1.65 7.93
N ILE A 65 -3.20 -2.47 6.87
CA ILE A 65 -2.18 -2.37 5.83
C ILE A 65 -2.70 -1.45 4.73
N GLY A 66 -1.97 -0.38 4.49
CA GLY A 66 -2.29 0.59 3.45
C GLY A 66 -1.36 1.82 3.46
N PRO A 67 -0.75 2.15 2.28
CA PRO A 67 -0.86 1.41 1.04
C PRO A 67 -0.03 0.12 1.03
N LEU A 68 -0.36 -0.79 0.12
CA LEU A 68 0.48 -1.86 -0.36
C LEU A 68 0.59 -1.69 -1.86
N PHE A 69 1.63 -1.03 -2.31
CA PHE A 69 1.92 -0.76 -3.70
C PHE A 69 3.14 -1.55 -4.14
N ALA A 70 3.07 -2.19 -5.29
CA ALA A 70 4.16 -2.98 -5.83
C ALA A 70 4.09 -3.06 -7.36
N ASP A 71 5.21 -3.28 -8.00
CA ASP A 71 5.29 -3.38 -9.45
C ASP A 71 4.54 -4.61 -9.99
N ASP A 72 4.40 -5.67 -9.16
CA ASP A 72 3.65 -6.90 -9.48
C ASP A 72 3.23 -7.68 -8.22
N ALA A 73 2.50 -8.78 -8.44
CA ALA A 73 1.97 -9.62 -7.36
C ALA A 73 3.05 -10.35 -6.53
N PRO A 74 4.13 -10.92 -7.09
CA PRO A 74 5.21 -11.50 -6.29
C PRO A 74 5.85 -10.50 -5.33
N ARG A 75 6.08 -9.27 -5.77
CA ARG A 75 6.63 -8.19 -4.95
C ARG A 75 5.66 -7.73 -3.86
N ALA A 76 4.38 -7.64 -4.20
CA ALA A 76 3.33 -7.34 -3.22
C ALA A 76 3.27 -8.41 -2.13
N GLU A 77 3.38 -9.69 -2.49
CA GLU A 77 3.41 -10.79 -1.54
C GLU A 77 4.63 -10.74 -0.63
N THR A 78 5.81 -10.45 -1.18
CA THR A 78 7.04 -10.27 -0.42
C THR A 78 6.87 -9.17 0.65
N LEU A 79 6.32 -8.02 0.25
CA LEU A 79 6.05 -6.90 1.17
C LEU A 79 4.98 -7.24 2.21
N LEU A 80 3.89 -7.90 1.82
CA LEU A 80 2.84 -8.32 2.75
C LEU A 80 3.39 -9.26 3.83
N ARG A 81 4.18 -10.24 3.44
CA ARG A 81 4.81 -11.18 4.37
C ARG A 81 5.80 -10.49 5.30
N ALA A 82 6.63 -9.61 4.74
CA ALA A 82 7.62 -8.88 5.51
C ALA A 82 6.97 -7.97 6.57
N VAL A 83 5.97 -7.18 6.19
CA VAL A 83 5.29 -6.30 7.14
C VAL A 83 4.52 -7.10 8.19
N ALA A 84 3.89 -8.21 7.82
CA ALA A 84 3.18 -9.07 8.76
C ALA A 84 4.12 -9.70 9.80
N ALA A 85 5.36 -10.02 9.42
CA ALA A 85 6.36 -10.57 10.33
C ALA A 85 6.83 -9.58 11.41
N GLU A 86 6.70 -8.28 11.14
CA GLU A 86 7.01 -7.20 12.12
C GLU A 86 5.87 -6.93 13.09
N LEU A 87 4.67 -7.46 12.84
CA LEU A 87 3.51 -7.26 13.70
C LEU A 87 3.46 -8.29 14.83
N PRO A 88 2.80 -7.97 15.96
CA PRO A 88 2.62 -8.92 17.05
C PRO A 88 1.95 -10.22 16.57
N ALA A 89 2.44 -11.35 17.04
CA ALA A 89 1.86 -12.64 16.71
C ALA A 89 0.36 -12.71 17.11
N GLY A 90 -0.47 -13.19 16.18
CA GLY A 90 -1.93 -13.27 16.38
C GLY A 90 -2.67 -11.95 16.19
N ALA A 91 -2.00 -10.88 15.79
CA ALA A 91 -2.68 -9.60 15.50
C ALA A 91 -3.63 -9.74 14.32
N THR A 92 -4.81 -9.13 14.45
CA THR A 92 -5.75 -9.01 13.32
C THR A 92 -5.20 -8.01 12.31
N VAL A 93 -5.25 -8.36 11.03
CA VAL A 93 -4.77 -7.54 9.93
C VAL A 93 -5.90 -7.26 8.95
N TYR A 94 -6.02 -6.00 8.51
CA TYR A 94 -6.98 -5.55 7.51
C TYR A 94 -6.25 -5.05 6.26
N LEU A 95 -6.76 -5.44 5.10
CA LEU A 95 -6.23 -5.03 3.79
C LEU A 95 -7.40 -4.63 2.88
N ASP A 96 -7.42 -3.39 2.43
CA ASP A 96 -8.45 -2.88 1.52
C ASP A 96 -7.97 -3.02 0.07
N THR A 97 -8.40 -4.06 -0.62
CA THR A 97 -8.00 -4.33 -2.01
C THR A 97 -8.87 -3.58 -3.01
N PRO A 98 -8.28 -3.00 -4.09
CA PRO A 98 -9.08 -2.42 -5.18
C PRO A 98 -9.89 -3.49 -5.90
N GLY A 99 -11.18 -3.24 -6.13
CA GLY A 99 -12.06 -4.20 -6.81
C GLY A 99 -11.62 -4.57 -8.24
N ALA A 100 -10.89 -3.67 -8.91
CA ALA A 100 -10.39 -3.90 -10.26
C ALA A 100 -9.08 -4.71 -10.32
N ASN A 101 -8.39 -4.94 -9.19
CA ASN A 101 -7.15 -5.73 -9.16
C ASN A 101 -7.43 -7.17 -8.71
N SER A 102 -7.61 -8.08 -9.67
CA SER A 102 -7.83 -9.51 -9.36
C SER A 102 -6.65 -10.16 -8.65
N ALA A 103 -5.40 -9.75 -8.97
CA ALA A 103 -4.21 -10.28 -8.31
C ALA A 103 -4.15 -9.89 -6.81
N ALA A 104 -4.66 -8.72 -6.43
CA ALA A 104 -4.79 -8.33 -5.04
C ALA A 104 -5.82 -9.20 -4.30
N HIS A 105 -6.94 -9.54 -4.95
CA HIS A 105 -7.92 -10.47 -4.40
C HIS A 105 -7.37 -11.88 -4.25
N ASP A 106 -6.58 -12.35 -5.23
CA ASP A 106 -5.92 -13.66 -5.16
C ASP A 106 -4.89 -13.70 -4.03
N LEU A 107 -4.14 -12.63 -3.84
CA LEU A 107 -3.22 -12.47 -2.72
C LEU A 107 -3.96 -12.60 -1.39
N ALA A 108 -5.03 -11.83 -1.18
CA ALA A 108 -5.84 -11.88 0.04
C ALA A 108 -6.41 -13.30 0.29
N ARG A 109 -6.90 -13.97 -0.74
CA ARG A 109 -7.42 -15.36 -0.63
C ARG A 109 -6.34 -16.36 -0.24
N ARG A 110 -5.12 -16.25 -0.77
CA ARG A 110 -4.00 -17.13 -0.38
C ARG A 110 -3.66 -17.05 1.10
N TYR A 111 -3.86 -15.88 1.69
CA TYR A 111 -3.65 -15.66 3.14
C TYR A 111 -4.93 -15.81 3.96
N HIS A 112 -5.96 -16.47 3.42
CA HIS A 112 -7.22 -16.77 4.08
C HIS A 112 -7.94 -15.53 4.66
N MET A 113 -7.74 -14.36 4.04
CA MET A 113 -8.46 -13.15 4.42
C MET A 113 -9.92 -13.27 3.99
N THR A 114 -10.84 -12.96 4.91
CA THR A 114 -12.28 -12.99 4.65
C THR A 114 -12.77 -11.62 4.22
N PRO A 115 -13.61 -11.51 3.17
CA PRO A 115 -14.25 -10.25 2.81
C PRO A 115 -15.06 -9.67 3.96
N GLY A 116 -14.90 -8.39 4.19
CA GLY A 116 -15.64 -7.65 5.20
C GLY A 116 -16.46 -6.53 4.57
N PHE A 117 -16.04 -5.32 4.80
CA PHE A 117 -16.70 -4.11 4.34
C PHE A 117 -16.25 -3.69 2.94
N GLN A 118 -17.17 -3.15 2.13
CA GLN A 118 -16.88 -2.64 0.79
C GLN A 118 -17.31 -1.18 0.66
N THR A 119 -16.54 -0.41 -0.12
CA THR A 119 -16.86 0.96 -0.53
C THR A 119 -16.80 1.10 -2.03
N ALA A 120 -17.54 2.06 -2.59
CA ALA A 120 -17.41 2.45 -3.98
C ALA A 120 -16.55 3.71 -4.09
N ARG A 121 -15.48 3.64 -4.90
CA ARG A 121 -14.67 4.81 -5.20
C ARG A 121 -15.40 5.68 -6.21
N MET A 122 -15.57 6.96 -5.89
CA MET A 122 -16.20 7.93 -6.76
C MET A 122 -15.25 9.10 -7.02
N TYR A 123 -15.26 9.60 -8.26
CA TYR A 123 -14.48 10.77 -8.64
C TYR A 123 -15.42 11.92 -8.99
N ARG A 124 -15.09 13.10 -8.51
CA ARG A 124 -15.67 14.34 -9.01
C ARG A 124 -14.58 15.07 -9.79
N THR A 125 -14.79 15.30 -11.06
CA THR A 125 -13.85 16.03 -11.91
C THR A 125 -14.53 17.20 -12.57
N THR A 126 -13.79 18.29 -12.77
CA THR A 126 -14.19 19.45 -13.54
C THR A 126 -13.64 19.41 -14.96
N SER A 127 -12.79 18.42 -15.29
CA SER A 127 -12.21 18.22 -16.61
C SER A 127 -12.72 16.93 -17.25
N SER A 128 -12.69 16.86 -18.57
CA SER A 128 -13.08 15.68 -19.34
C SER A 128 -12.07 14.53 -19.30
N SER A 129 -10.87 14.74 -18.72
CA SER A 129 -9.82 13.73 -18.60
C SER A 129 -9.65 13.33 -17.13
N VAL A 130 -10.06 12.12 -16.79
CA VAL A 130 -9.68 11.48 -15.52
C VAL A 130 -8.44 10.63 -15.79
N ILE A 131 -7.34 10.94 -15.11
CA ILE A 131 -6.17 10.05 -15.12
C ILE A 131 -6.52 8.87 -14.23
N ALA A 132 -6.70 7.70 -14.85
CA ALA A 132 -6.91 6.47 -14.10
C ALA A 132 -5.59 6.04 -13.46
N PRO A 133 -5.56 5.74 -12.14
CA PRO A 133 -4.38 5.19 -11.51
C PRO A 133 -4.08 3.77 -12.02
N PRO A 134 -2.81 3.32 -11.99
CA PRO A 134 -2.43 1.96 -12.37
C PRO A 134 -2.84 0.97 -11.28
N LEU A 135 -4.13 0.58 -11.29
CA LEU A 135 -4.73 -0.25 -10.24
C LEU A 135 -4.13 -1.66 -10.17
N ASP A 136 -3.49 -2.14 -11.22
CA ASP A 136 -2.75 -3.40 -11.27
C ASP A 136 -1.51 -3.40 -10.34
N ARG A 137 -1.02 -2.22 -9.96
CA ARG A 137 0.08 -2.03 -8.99
C ARG A 137 -0.41 -1.69 -7.57
N TRP A 138 -1.71 -1.57 -7.38
CA TRP A 138 -2.33 -1.32 -6.07
C TRP A 138 -2.87 -2.64 -5.49
N PHE A 139 -2.19 -3.20 -4.53
CA PHE A 139 -2.60 -4.40 -3.80
C PHE A 139 -3.33 -4.09 -2.50
N GLY A 140 -3.13 -2.91 -1.96
CA GLY A 140 -3.87 -2.33 -0.85
C GLY A 140 -3.96 -0.82 -0.99
N VAL A 141 -5.16 -0.26 -0.89
CA VAL A 141 -5.36 1.21 -0.92
C VAL A 141 -4.82 1.85 0.35
N THR A 142 -4.48 3.12 0.30
CA THR A 142 -3.94 3.86 1.45
C THR A 142 -4.93 3.86 2.62
N SER A 143 -6.16 4.25 2.34
CA SER A 143 -7.33 4.11 3.21
C SER A 143 -8.60 4.36 2.41
N PHE A 144 -9.77 3.97 2.93
CA PHE A 144 -11.04 4.22 2.24
C PHE A 144 -11.37 5.71 2.12
N GLU A 145 -10.90 6.52 3.04
CA GLU A 145 -11.14 7.97 3.07
C GLU A 145 -10.26 8.74 2.08
N LEU A 146 -9.11 8.17 1.73
CA LEU A 146 -8.07 8.82 0.92
C LEU A 146 -7.89 8.20 -0.46
N GLY A 147 -8.42 7.03 -0.61
CA GLY A 147 -8.29 6.24 -1.83
C GLY A 147 -6.96 5.55 -2.02
#